data_4b3838ac71ecf64621172253d36769ca
#
_entry.id   4b3838ac71ecf64621172253d36769ca
#
_cell.length_a   1.000
_cell.length_b   1.000
_cell.length_c   1.000
_cell.angle_alpha   90.00
_cell.angle_beta   90.00
_cell.angle_gamma   90.00
#
_symmetry.space_group_name_H-M   'P 1'
#
loop_
_entity.id
_entity.type
_entity.pdbx_description
1 polymer ?
#
loop_
_entity_poly.entity_id
_entity_poly.type
_entity_poly.pdbx_seq_one_letter_code
_entity_poly.pdbx_strand_id
1 'polypeptide(L)'
;WAVHTLGGIRLVDHPGYDYIVMNPPYRKLASWSRERDFLRSIGLDAPNLYAAFLALGARLLSPGGQLVAITPRSFANGPYFKSFRRDFLDRVGLRHIHVYDSRGTAFSDADVLQENVVFLAERSPERPAVLVTSSHSPASTDRVSRTVPYDEVVRPDDPEHFVHLTPDEEQATVAAAVSALPTTIAALGAAVSTGKVVDFRSKEHLRPHPGDDTVPLIYP
;
A
#
# COMPACT_ATOMS: atom_id res chain seq x y z
N TRP A 1 -26.00 13.79 8.46
CA TRP A 1 -25.80 12.52 7.75
C TRP A 1 -26.21 12.73 6.30
N ALA A 2 -25.26 12.72 5.36
CA ALA A 2 -25.57 12.79 3.94
C ALA A 2 -25.87 11.37 3.46
N VAL A 3 -27.05 11.19 2.85
CA VAL A 3 -27.48 9.94 2.22
C VAL A 3 -26.73 9.83 0.89
N HIS A 4 -25.78 8.91 0.80
CA HIS A 4 -25.11 8.60 -0.46
C HIS A 4 -25.67 7.29 -1.03
N THR A 5 -26.19 7.34 -2.23
CA THR A 5 -26.60 6.15 -2.97
C THR A 5 -25.52 5.75 -3.98
N LEU A 6 -24.95 4.58 -3.83
CA LEU A 6 -24.16 3.90 -4.86
C LEU A 6 -25.11 2.95 -5.63
N GLY A 7 -25.41 3.27 -6.88
CA GLY A 7 -26.21 2.38 -7.73
C GLY A 7 -27.63 2.06 -7.22
N GLY A 8 -28.28 2.99 -6.51
CA GLY A 8 -29.64 2.79 -5.98
C GLY A 8 -29.68 2.11 -4.59
N ILE A 9 -28.56 1.74 -4.00
CA ILE A 9 -28.49 1.17 -2.65
C ILE A 9 -28.38 2.31 -1.64
N ARG A 10 -29.38 2.42 -0.75
CA ARG A 10 -29.32 3.33 0.40
C ARG A 10 -28.34 2.78 1.44
N LEU A 11 -27.23 3.47 1.66
CA LEU A 11 -26.25 3.12 2.69
C LEU A 11 -26.63 3.65 4.10
N VAL A 12 -27.81 4.25 4.23
CA VAL A 12 -28.17 5.08 5.40
C VAL A 12 -28.67 4.30 6.60
N ASP A 13 -29.24 3.13 6.37
CA ASP A 13 -29.89 2.33 7.41
C ASP A 13 -29.16 1.00 7.71
N HIS A 14 -27.93 0.84 7.17
CA HIS A 14 -27.16 -0.37 7.42
C HIS A 14 -26.31 -0.19 8.70
N PRO A 15 -26.42 -1.09 9.70
CA PRO A 15 -25.65 -1.00 10.95
C PRO A 15 -24.14 -1.18 10.75
N GLY A 16 -23.71 -1.43 9.55
CA GLY A 16 -22.37 -1.82 9.16
C GLY A 16 -22.30 -3.31 8.82
N TYR A 17 -21.16 -3.73 8.32
CA TYR A 17 -20.88 -5.14 8.03
C TYR A 17 -19.91 -5.69 9.07
N ASP A 18 -20.19 -6.89 9.59
CA ASP A 18 -19.29 -7.56 10.52
C ASP A 18 -18.09 -8.17 9.78
N TYR A 19 -18.29 -8.57 8.52
CA TYR A 19 -17.24 -9.15 7.70
C TYR A 19 -17.28 -8.59 6.28
N ILE A 20 -16.12 -8.15 5.80
CA ILE A 20 -15.90 -7.74 4.41
C ILE A 20 -14.72 -8.52 3.86
N VAL A 21 -14.93 -9.25 2.76
CA VAL A 21 -13.87 -9.96 2.03
C VAL A 21 -13.82 -9.44 0.61
N MET A 22 -12.64 -9.03 0.13
CA MET A 22 -12.55 -8.44 -1.20
C MET A 22 -11.24 -8.73 -1.94
N ASN A 23 -11.38 -8.87 -3.25
CA ASN A 23 -10.31 -8.75 -4.23
C ASN A 23 -10.68 -7.60 -5.17
N PRO A 24 -10.36 -6.35 -4.81
CA PRO A 24 -10.80 -5.18 -5.57
C PRO A 24 -10.01 -5.03 -6.87
N PRO A 25 -10.58 -4.38 -7.90
CA PRO A 25 -9.86 -4.12 -9.15
C PRO A 25 -8.71 -3.14 -8.95
N TYR A 26 -7.57 -3.34 -9.65
CA TYR A 26 -6.32 -2.58 -9.45
C TYR A 26 -6.18 -1.34 -10.35
N ARG A 27 -7.17 -1.04 -11.19
CA ARG A 27 -7.15 0.06 -12.15
C ARG A 27 -6.89 1.42 -11.48
N LYS A 28 -6.01 2.22 -12.08
CA LYS A 28 -5.78 3.62 -11.67
C LYS A 28 -7.03 4.47 -11.91
N LEU A 29 -7.26 5.42 -11.04
CA LEU A 29 -8.27 6.46 -11.21
C LEU A 29 -7.60 7.71 -11.79
N ALA A 30 -8.10 8.16 -12.96
CA ALA A 30 -7.63 9.41 -13.53
C ALA A 30 -7.97 10.58 -12.61
N SER A 31 -7.09 11.58 -12.53
CA SER A 31 -7.25 12.71 -11.61
C SER A 31 -8.52 13.54 -11.85
N TRP A 32 -9.04 13.46 -13.08
CA TRP A 32 -10.25 14.17 -13.56
C TRP A 32 -11.45 13.23 -13.80
N SER A 33 -11.41 12.00 -13.28
CA SER A 33 -12.54 11.07 -13.46
C SER A 33 -13.68 11.41 -12.50
N ARG A 34 -14.93 11.13 -12.95
CA ARG A 34 -16.13 11.33 -12.12
C ARG A 34 -16.10 10.51 -10.84
N GLU A 35 -15.52 9.31 -10.91
CA GLU A 35 -15.35 8.44 -9.75
C GLU A 35 -14.43 9.11 -8.71
N ARG A 36 -13.34 9.75 -9.15
CA ARG A 36 -12.43 10.42 -8.23
C ARG A 36 -13.05 11.68 -7.62
N ASP A 37 -13.81 12.43 -8.40
CA ASP A 37 -14.54 13.60 -7.91
C ASP A 37 -15.61 13.19 -6.89
N PHE A 38 -16.34 12.11 -7.16
CA PHE A 38 -17.27 11.53 -6.20
C PHE A 38 -16.57 11.12 -4.88
N LEU A 39 -15.45 10.39 -4.97
CA LEU A 39 -14.68 10.00 -3.79
C LEU A 39 -14.23 11.22 -2.97
N ARG A 40 -13.73 12.26 -3.62
CA ARG A 40 -13.35 13.52 -2.97
C ARG A 40 -14.51 14.22 -2.28
N SER A 41 -15.71 14.18 -2.89
CA SER A 41 -16.91 14.80 -2.31
C SER A 41 -17.32 14.15 -0.98
N ILE A 42 -16.93 12.90 -0.74
CA ILE A 42 -17.14 12.19 0.53
C ILE A 42 -15.88 12.16 1.42
N GLY A 43 -14.90 13.03 1.12
CA GLY A 43 -13.66 13.15 1.89
C GLY A 43 -12.68 11.98 1.70
N LEU A 44 -12.71 11.33 0.53
CA LEU A 44 -11.85 10.22 0.16
C LEU A 44 -10.94 10.60 -1.00
N ASP A 45 -9.62 10.55 -0.82
CA ASP A 45 -8.68 10.68 -1.94
C ASP A 45 -7.92 9.38 -2.14
N ALA A 46 -8.28 8.65 -3.20
CA ALA A 46 -7.68 7.37 -3.56
C ALA A 46 -7.10 7.43 -4.98
N PRO A 47 -5.84 6.98 -5.19
CA PRO A 47 -5.19 7.05 -6.49
C PRO A 47 -5.67 5.97 -7.47
N ASN A 48 -6.33 4.93 -6.97
CA ASN A 48 -6.82 3.79 -7.75
C ASN A 48 -8.05 3.14 -7.09
N LEU A 49 -8.64 2.19 -7.81
CA LEU A 49 -9.87 1.53 -7.37
C LEU A 49 -9.67 0.71 -6.10
N TYR A 50 -8.57 -0.06 -5.97
CA TYR A 50 -8.43 -0.89 -4.78
C TYR A 50 -8.34 -0.06 -3.49
N ALA A 51 -7.64 1.07 -3.51
CA ALA A 51 -7.59 1.97 -2.37
C ALA A 51 -8.95 2.58 -2.05
N ALA A 52 -9.74 2.91 -3.10
CA ALA A 52 -11.11 3.38 -2.93
C ALA A 52 -12.01 2.31 -2.29
N PHE A 53 -11.94 1.08 -2.76
CA PHE A 53 -12.72 -0.04 -2.20
C PHE A 53 -12.33 -0.34 -0.75
N LEU A 54 -11.03 -0.33 -0.43
CA LEU A 54 -10.56 -0.52 0.95
C LEU A 54 -11.08 0.57 1.89
N ALA A 55 -10.97 1.83 1.47
CA ALA A 55 -11.42 2.95 2.29
C ALA A 55 -12.94 2.98 2.47
N LEU A 56 -13.71 2.62 1.42
CA LEU A 56 -15.17 2.45 1.54
C LEU A 56 -15.49 1.26 2.45
N GLY A 57 -14.81 0.12 2.29
CA GLY A 57 -14.98 -1.04 3.15
C GLY A 57 -14.75 -0.69 4.62
N ALA A 58 -13.65 -0.02 4.94
CA ALA A 58 -13.36 0.41 6.32
C ALA A 58 -14.45 1.32 6.93
N ARG A 59 -15.11 2.13 6.10
CA ARG A 59 -16.24 3.01 6.54
C ARG A 59 -17.53 2.23 6.74
N LEU A 60 -17.70 1.12 6.03
CA LEU A 60 -18.89 0.27 6.07
C LEU A 60 -18.81 -0.85 7.12
N LEU A 61 -17.66 -1.07 7.76
CA LEU A 61 -17.57 -2.01 8.87
C LEU A 61 -18.39 -1.55 10.08
N SER A 62 -19.02 -2.47 10.78
CA SER A 62 -19.53 -2.26 12.14
C SER A 62 -18.36 -2.16 13.15
N PRO A 63 -18.56 -1.55 14.33
CA PRO A 63 -17.56 -1.61 15.40
C PRO A 63 -17.17 -3.07 15.71
N GLY A 64 -15.88 -3.39 15.71
CA GLY A 64 -15.36 -4.76 15.80
C GLY A 64 -15.41 -5.57 14.50
N GLY A 65 -16.00 -5.02 13.45
CA GLY A 65 -16.08 -5.69 12.14
C GLY A 65 -14.70 -5.85 11.49
N GLN A 66 -14.56 -6.90 10.68
CA GLN A 66 -13.30 -7.32 10.08
C GLN A 66 -13.32 -7.21 8.56
N LEU A 67 -12.20 -6.78 8.00
CA LEU A 67 -11.97 -6.67 6.56
C LEU A 67 -10.77 -7.51 6.17
N VAL A 68 -10.97 -8.44 5.25
CA VAL A 68 -9.89 -9.20 4.59
C VAL A 68 -9.80 -8.76 3.14
N ALA A 69 -8.60 -8.43 2.69
CA ALA A 69 -8.39 -8.05 1.31
C ALA A 69 -7.07 -8.58 0.76
N ILE A 70 -7.08 -8.88 -0.55
CA ILE A 70 -5.86 -9.07 -1.34
C ILE A 70 -5.65 -7.85 -2.22
N THR A 71 -4.46 -7.26 -2.16
CA THR A 71 -4.15 -6.02 -2.90
C THR A 71 -2.66 -5.96 -3.26
N PRO A 72 -2.28 -5.11 -4.23
CA PRO A 72 -0.88 -4.78 -4.44
C PRO A 72 -0.24 -4.17 -3.19
N ARG A 73 1.01 -4.52 -2.94
CA ARG A 73 1.84 -3.99 -1.83
C ARG A 73 2.04 -2.47 -1.88
N SER A 74 1.85 -1.84 -3.05
CA SER A 74 2.15 -0.42 -3.28
C SER A 74 1.40 0.55 -2.36
N PHE A 75 0.27 0.17 -1.75
CA PHE A 75 -0.40 1.03 -0.77
C PHE A 75 0.45 1.25 0.49
N ALA A 76 1.30 0.30 0.83
CA ALA A 76 2.06 0.31 2.08
C ALA A 76 3.08 1.46 2.13
N ASN A 77 3.75 1.79 1.02
CA ASN A 77 4.81 2.80 0.97
C ASN A 77 4.78 3.70 -0.27
N GLY A 78 3.81 3.52 -1.17
CA GLY A 78 3.70 4.35 -2.36
C GLY A 78 3.40 5.81 -2.02
N PRO A 79 4.06 6.81 -2.68
CA PRO A 79 3.92 8.22 -2.33
C PRO A 79 2.50 8.77 -2.56
N TYR A 80 1.77 8.21 -3.51
CA TYR A 80 0.41 8.65 -3.84
C TYR A 80 -0.68 8.12 -2.89
N PHE A 81 -0.32 7.27 -1.92
CA PHE A 81 -1.27 6.62 -1.01
C PHE A 81 -1.33 7.25 0.38
N LYS A 82 -0.61 8.33 0.64
CA LYS A 82 -0.55 8.97 1.95
C LYS A 82 -1.95 9.31 2.52
N SER A 83 -2.79 10.01 1.73
CA SER A 83 -4.15 10.37 2.15
C SER A 83 -5.01 9.14 2.41
N PHE A 84 -4.89 8.11 1.57
CA PHE A 84 -5.57 6.84 1.76
C PHE A 84 -5.11 6.15 3.05
N ARG A 85 -3.77 6.01 3.27
CA ARG A 85 -3.24 5.34 4.46
C ARG A 85 -3.74 5.99 5.74
N ARG A 86 -3.70 7.31 5.81
CA ARG A 86 -4.21 8.06 6.96
C ARG A 86 -5.69 7.74 7.21
N ASP A 87 -6.57 7.93 6.22
CA ASP A 87 -8.01 7.68 6.37
C ASP A 87 -8.31 6.22 6.75
N PHE A 88 -7.59 5.28 6.17
CA PHE A 88 -7.78 3.84 6.40
C PHE A 88 -7.32 3.43 7.80
N LEU A 89 -6.08 3.78 8.18
CA LEU A 89 -5.49 3.39 9.45
C LEU A 89 -6.10 4.11 10.67
N ASP A 90 -6.68 5.30 10.46
CA ASP A 90 -7.49 5.98 11.50
C ASP A 90 -8.73 5.17 11.87
N ARG A 91 -9.28 4.39 10.92
CA ARG A 91 -10.54 3.64 11.10
C ARG A 91 -10.33 2.22 11.54
N VAL A 92 -9.28 1.58 11.05
CA VAL A 92 -9.03 0.14 11.30
C VAL A 92 -7.60 -0.09 11.79
N GLY A 93 -7.45 -1.12 12.62
CA GLY A 93 -6.16 -1.68 13.00
C GLY A 93 -5.82 -2.92 12.19
N LEU A 94 -4.60 -3.00 11.68
CA LEU A 94 -4.09 -4.21 11.05
C LEU A 94 -3.93 -5.31 12.11
N ARG A 95 -4.32 -6.53 11.78
CA ARG A 95 -4.26 -7.70 12.67
C ARG A 95 -3.33 -8.78 12.13
N HIS A 96 -3.39 -9.00 10.83
CA HIS A 96 -2.56 -9.99 10.15
C HIS A 96 -2.19 -9.45 8.78
N ILE A 97 -0.93 -9.66 8.38
CA ILE A 97 -0.44 -9.34 7.04
C ILE A 97 0.31 -10.55 6.51
N HIS A 98 -0.07 -11.01 5.33
CA HIS A 98 0.63 -12.08 4.61
C HIS A 98 1.27 -11.52 3.34
N VAL A 99 2.57 -11.75 3.19
CA VAL A 99 3.38 -11.32 2.05
C VAL A 99 3.82 -12.53 1.24
N TYR A 100 3.75 -12.44 -0.09
CA TYR A 100 4.35 -13.43 -0.98
C TYR A 100 5.75 -12.97 -1.39
N ASP A 101 6.77 -13.83 -1.19
CA ASP A 101 8.18 -13.47 -1.42
C ASP A 101 8.57 -13.51 -2.92
N SER A 102 7.75 -14.12 -3.76
CA SER A 102 8.05 -14.24 -5.20
C SER A 102 7.23 -13.24 -6.03
N ARG A 103 7.92 -12.44 -6.82
CA ARG A 103 7.33 -11.43 -7.71
C ARG A 103 6.52 -12.03 -8.88
N GLY A 104 6.67 -13.30 -9.18
CA GLY A 104 6.16 -13.91 -10.42
C GLY A 104 5.20 -15.08 -10.27
N THR A 105 5.05 -15.67 -9.09
CA THR A 105 4.35 -16.96 -8.96
C THR A 105 2.95 -16.88 -8.36
N ALA A 106 2.61 -15.81 -7.67
CA ALA A 106 1.31 -15.71 -7.01
C ALA A 106 0.14 -15.56 -8.02
N PHE A 107 0.41 -15.03 -9.21
CA PHE A 107 -0.58 -14.78 -10.27
C PHE A 107 0.06 -14.90 -11.66
N SER A 108 0.70 -16.03 -11.96
CA SER A 108 1.42 -16.27 -13.23
C SER A 108 0.54 -16.22 -14.49
N ASP A 109 -0.77 -16.34 -14.33
CA ASP A 109 -1.73 -16.28 -15.45
C ASP A 109 -2.18 -14.86 -15.83
N ALA A 110 -1.80 -13.85 -15.02
CA ALA A 110 -1.99 -12.45 -15.36
C ALA A 110 -0.61 -11.83 -15.55
N ASP A 111 -0.33 -11.24 -16.67
CA ASP A 111 0.90 -10.51 -17.07
C ASP A 111 1.31 -9.36 -16.12
N VAL A 112 1.01 -9.47 -14.82
CA VAL A 112 1.19 -8.43 -13.81
C VAL A 112 2.19 -8.90 -12.76
N LEU A 113 3.43 -8.50 -12.94
CA LEU A 113 4.51 -8.57 -11.95
C LEU A 113 4.22 -7.65 -10.75
N GLN A 114 3.17 -7.93 -9.98
CA GLN A 114 2.84 -7.15 -8.78
C GLN A 114 3.01 -8.00 -7.53
N GLU A 115 3.76 -7.47 -6.57
CA GLU A 115 3.81 -8.03 -5.23
C GLU A 115 2.46 -7.78 -4.55
N ASN A 116 1.71 -8.86 -4.31
CA ASN A 116 0.44 -8.79 -3.60
C ASN A 116 0.61 -9.12 -2.14
N VAL A 117 -0.24 -8.52 -1.33
CA VAL A 117 -0.38 -8.83 0.10
C VAL A 117 -1.82 -9.20 0.40
N VAL A 118 -2.01 -10.14 1.32
CA VAL A 118 -3.30 -10.41 1.93
C VAL A 118 -3.25 -9.86 3.36
N PHE A 119 -4.26 -9.13 3.78
CA PHE A 119 -4.29 -8.64 5.15
C PHE A 119 -5.67 -8.72 5.77
N LEU A 120 -5.69 -8.84 7.08
CA LEU A 120 -6.84 -8.69 7.95
C LEU A 120 -6.72 -7.36 8.70
N ALA A 121 -7.75 -6.54 8.62
CA ALA A 121 -7.92 -5.33 9.41
C ALA A 121 -9.25 -5.39 10.20
N GLU A 122 -9.30 -4.71 11.32
CA GLU A 122 -10.47 -4.68 12.19
C GLU A 122 -10.81 -3.24 12.55
N ARG A 123 -12.09 -2.90 12.52
CA ARG A 123 -12.58 -1.60 13.00
C ARG A 123 -12.60 -1.58 14.53
N SER A 124 -11.48 -1.25 15.11
CA SER A 124 -11.27 -1.18 16.56
C SER A 124 -10.34 -0.01 16.88
N PRO A 125 -10.49 0.67 18.01
CA PRO A 125 -9.50 1.65 18.50
C PRO A 125 -8.22 0.98 18.98
N GLU A 126 -8.28 -0.31 19.31
CA GLU A 126 -7.13 -1.09 19.79
C GLU A 126 -6.12 -1.34 18.66
N ARG A 127 -4.85 -1.32 19.02
CA ARG A 127 -3.72 -1.56 18.14
C ARG A 127 -2.80 -2.65 18.73
N PRO A 128 -3.30 -3.91 18.85
CA PRO A 128 -2.47 -5.00 19.33
C PRO A 128 -1.36 -5.34 18.32
N ALA A 129 -0.41 -6.15 18.75
CA ALA A 129 0.63 -6.67 17.88
C ALA A 129 0.04 -7.34 16.62
N VAL A 130 0.73 -7.17 15.51
CA VAL A 130 0.32 -7.66 14.18
C VAL A 130 1.02 -8.98 13.89
N LEU A 131 0.27 -9.98 13.46
CA LEU A 131 0.85 -11.20 12.92
C LEU A 131 1.32 -10.93 11.49
N VAL A 132 2.63 -11.01 11.25
CA VAL A 132 3.20 -10.91 9.90
C VAL A 132 3.64 -12.29 9.46
N THR A 133 3.19 -12.71 8.31
CA THR A 133 3.54 -14.02 7.73
C THR A 133 4.04 -13.85 6.30
N SER A 134 4.91 -14.75 5.88
CA SER A 134 5.32 -14.84 4.47
C SER A 134 5.34 -16.27 3.98
N SER A 135 5.21 -16.43 2.67
CA SER A 135 5.42 -17.68 1.95
C SER A 135 5.89 -17.41 0.54
N HIS A 136 6.57 -18.40 -0.06
CA HIS A 136 7.06 -18.25 -1.42
C HIS A 136 5.93 -18.14 -2.45
N SER A 137 4.84 -18.86 -2.27
CA SER A 137 3.68 -18.83 -3.16
C SER A 137 2.40 -19.22 -2.39
N PRO A 138 1.21 -19.03 -2.99
CA PRO A 138 -0.06 -19.50 -2.39
C PRO A 138 -0.10 -21.01 -2.11
N ALA A 139 0.62 -21.80 -2.92
CA ALA A 139 0.69 -23.25 -2.78
C ALA A 139 1.79 -23.72 -1.80
N SER A 140 2.65 -22.83 -1.32
CA SER A 140 3.73 -23.18 -0.40
C SER A 140 3.19 -23.63 0.95
N THR A 141 3.74 -24.72 1.48
CA THR A 141 3.50 -25.20 2.84
C THR A 141 4.40 -24.49 3.86
N ASP A 142 5.57 -24.04 3.42
CA ASP A 142 6.54 -23.37 4.27
C ASP A 142 6.15 -21.91 4.46
N ARG A 143 5.87 -21.56 5.72
CA ARG A 143 5.49 -20.20 6.12
C ARG A 143 6.39 -19.72 7.23
N VAL A 144 6.90 -18.51 7.06
CA VAL A 144 7.54 -17.78 8.15
C VAL A 144 6.48 -16.91 8.83
N SER A 145 6.53 -16.84 10.16
CA SER A 145 5.58 -16.02 10.92
C SER A 145 6.28 -15.34 12.08
N ARG A 146 5.93 -14.08 12.33
CA ARG A 146 6.35 -13.34 13.52
C ARG A 146 5.24 -12.40 13.98
N THR A 147 5.18 -12.18 15.27
CA THR A 147 4.30 -11.17 15.86
C THR A 147 5.10 -9.90 16.10
N VAL A 148 4.63 -8.80 15.58
CA VAL A 148 5.32 -7.50 15.57
C VAL A 148 4.50 -6.47 16.32
N PRO A 149 5.06 -5.68 17.23
CA PRO A 149 4.36 -4.54 17.84
C PRO A 149 3.74 -3.63 16.76
N TYR A 150 2.54 -3.12 17.02
CA TYR A 150 1.81 -2.32 16.02
C TYR A 150 2.59 -1.08 15.58
N ASP A 151 3.29 -0.42 16.48
CA ASP A 151 4.10 0.77 16.26
C ASP A 151 5.37 0.51 15.42
N GLU A 152 5.80 -0.72 15.30
CA GLU A 152 6.83 -1.12 14.33
C GLU A 152 6.24 -1.30 12.92
N VAL A 153 4.98 -1.72 12.81
CA VAL A 153 4.28 -1.85 11.52
C VAL A 153 3.78 -0.51 11.01
N VAL A 154 3.21 0.32 11.88
CA VAL A 154 2.75 1.68 11.58
C VAL A 154 3.31 2.62 12.63
N ARG A 155 4.38 3.31 12.30
CA ARG A 155 5.06 4.22 13.23
C ARG A 155 4.19 5.44 13.52
N PRO A 156 3.96 5.78 14.78
CA PRO A 156 3.06 6.89 15.15
C PRO A 156 3.61 8.27 14.78
N ASP A 157 4.93 8.41 14.67
CA ASP A 157 5.65 9.63 14.33
C ASP A 157 5.96 9.77 12.82
N ASP A 158 5.57 8.78 12.01
CA ASP A 158 5.77 8.83 10.56
C ASP A 158 4.67 9.64 9.87
N PRO A 159 4.96 10.86 9.34
CA PRO A 159 3.98 11.69 8.67
C PRO A 159 3.45 11.08 7.35
N GLU A 160 4.12 10.07 6.82
CA GLU A 160 3.71 9.34 5.63
C GLU A 160 2.79 8.16 5.93
N HIS A 161 2.69 7.74 7.21
CA HIS A 161 1.92 6.58 7.66
C HIS A 161 2.28 5.30 6.90
N PHE A 162 3.57 5.06 6.65
CA PHE A 162 3.99 3.84 5.96
C PHE A 162 3.63 2.59 6.75
N VAL A 163 3.23 1.55 6.02
CA VAL A 163 3.04 0.21 6.59
C VAL A 163 4.31 -0.60 6.31
N HIS A 164 5.06 -0.87 7.36
CA HIS A 164 6.32 -1.60 7.27
C HIS A 164 6.03 -3.11 7.19
N LEU A 165 6.30 -3.69 6.03
CA LEU A 165 6.11 -5.11 5.75
C LEU A 165 7.46 -5.82 5.84
N THR A 166 7.86 -6.21 7.04
CA THR A 166 9.11 -6.93 7.31
C THR A 166 8.80 -8.37 7.73
N PRO A 167 8.68 -9.30 6.78
CA PRO A 167 8.19 -10.65 7.05
C PRO A 167 9.21 -11.51 7.81
N ASP A 168 10.50 -11.24 7.67
CA ASP A 168 11.58 -12.01 8.28
C ASP A 168 12.43 -11.16 9.25
N GLU A 169 13.19 -11.86 10.09
CA GLU A 169 14.02 -11.26 11.14
C GLU A 169 15.24 -10.53 10.58
N GLU A 170 15.76 -10.97 9.45
CA GLU A 170 16.91 -10.35 8.79
C GLU A 170 16.54 -8.96 8.28
N GLN A 171 15.42 -8.83 7.56
CA GLN A 171 14.91 -7.54 7.10
C GLN A 171 14.58 -6.61 8.29
N ALA A 172 14.03 -7.14 9.38
CA ALA A 172 13.78 -6.36 10.59
C ALA A 172 15.07 -5.84 11.22
N THR A 173 16.11 -6.66 11.27
CA THR A 173 17.44 -6.28 11.79
C THR A 173 18.05 -5.16 10.95
N VAL A 174 17.99 -5.27 9.63
CA VAL A 174 18.46 -4.22 8.70
C VAL A 174 17.66 -2.93 8.90
N ALA A 175 16.33 -3.02 8.99
CA ALA A 175 15.46 -1.87 9.20
C ALA A 175 15.78 -1.16 10.55
N ALA A 176 16.02 -1.92 11.61
CA ALA A 176 16.41 -1.40 12.91
C ALA A 176 17.78 -0.71 12.85
N ALA A 177 18.76 -1.32 12.19
CA ALA A 177 20.09 -0.73 12.00
C ALA A 177 20.03 0.59 11.23
N VAL A 178 19.25 0.66 10.15
CA VAL A 178 19.03 1.89 9.38
C VAL A 178 18.34 2.96 10.23
N SER A 179 17.33 2.57 11.02
CA SER A 179 16.60 3.51 11.89
C SER A 179 17.46 4.07 13.04
N ALA A 180 18.49 3.33 13.45
CA ALA A 180 19.44 3.75 14.48
C ALA A 180 20.54 4.69 13.96
N LEU A 181 20.59 4.99 12.66
CA LEU A 181 21.57 5.93 12.12
C LEU A 181 21.37 7.33 12.73
N PRO A 182 22.46 8.03 13.10
CA PRO A 182 22.40 9.27 13.88
C PRO A 182 21.87 10.47 13.08
N THR A 183 21.75 10.33 11.76
CA THR A 183 21.33 11.45 10.90
C THR A 183 20.55 10.96 9.69
N THR A 184 19.79 11.85 9.08
CA THR A 184 19.03 11.60 7.86
C THR A 184 19.70 12.21 6.64
N ILE A 185 19.35 11.76 5.43
CA ILE A 185 19.81 12.35 4.18
C ILE A 185 19.51 13.85 4.12
N ALA A 186 18.33 14.25 4.57
CA ALA A 186 17.94 15.67 4.62
C ALA A 186 18.81 16.48 5.58
N ALA A 187 19.17 15.93 6.74
CA ALA A 187 20.07 16.57 7.70
C ALA A 187 21.50 16.71 7.17
N LEU A 188 21.91 15.87 6.23
CA LEU A 188 23.17 15.99 5.49
C LEU A 188 23.10 17.03 4.33
N GLY A 189 21.98 17.73 4.18
CA GLY A 189 21.78 18.68 3.08
C GLY A 189 21.59 18.02 1.70
N ALA A 190 21.36 16.71 1.67
CA ALA A 190 21.13 15.96 0.45
C ALA A 190 19.64 15.67 0.23
N ALA A 191 19.23 15.54 -1.03
CA ALA A 191 17.88 15.17 -1.41
C ALA A 191 17.93 14.02 -2.43
N VAL A 192 16.95 13.12 -2.33
CA VAL A 192 16.77 12.04 -3.30
C VAL A 192 15.73 12.46 -4.31
N SER A 193 16.07 12.39 -5.59
CA SER A 193 15.13 12.60 -6.69
C SER A 193 15.34 11.55 -7.78
N THR A 194 14.29 11.22 -8.52
CA THR A 194 14.44 10.47 -9.76
C THR A 194 15.10 11.35 -10.81
N GLY A 195 16.00 10.77 -11.62
CA GLY A 195 16.60 11.46 -12.75
C GLY A 195 15.55 12.02 -13.70
N LYS A 196 15.87 13.13 -14.38
CA LYS A 196 14.96 13.78 -15.34
C LYS A 196 14.78 12.97 -16.62
N VAL A 197 15.74 12.10 -16.93
CA VAL A 197 15.74 11.28 -18.15
C VAL A 197 14.96 9.99 -17.86
N VAL A 198 13.86 9.82 -18.58
CA VAL A 198 13.10 8.57 -18.62
C VAL A 198 13.45 7.90 -19.95
N ASP A 199 14.29 6.88 -19.92
CA ASP A 199 14.92 6.24 -21.10
C ASP A 199 13.90 5.83 -22.17
N PHE A 200 12.82 5.11 -21.78
CA PHE A 200 11.79 4.68 -22.72
C PHE A 200 10.96 5.82 -23.34
N ARG A 201 10.98 7.03 -22.73
CA ARG A 201 10.36 8.25 -23.28
C ARG A 201 11.33 9.13 -24.07
N SER A 202 12.62 8.87 -23.91
CA SER A 202 13.71 9.66 -24.48
C SER A 202 14.53 8.88 -25.52
N LYS A 203 13.96 7.80 -26.08
CA LYS A 203 14.64 6.90 -27.02
C LYS A 203 15.28 7.61 -28.20
N GLU A 204 14.66 8.68 -28.71
CA GLU A 204 15.18 9.50 -29.81
C GLU A 204 16.49 10.21 -29.46
N HIS A 205 16.77 10.44 -28.19
CA HIS A 205 17.98 11.08 -27.69
C HIS A 205 19.06 10.10 -27.23
N LEU A 206 18.73 8.80 -27.09
CA LEU A 206 19.70 7.80 -26.68
C LEU A 206 20.64 7.44 -27.84
N ARG A 207 21.93 7.36 -27.55
CA ARG A 207 22.97 6.96 -28.49
C ARG A 207 23.74 5.76 -27.95
N PRO A 208 24.03 4.75 -28.78
CA PRO A 208 24.75 3.55 -28.33
C PRO A 208 26.25 3.84 -28.12
N HIS A 209 26.79 4.91 -28.70
CA HIS A 209 28.20 5.26 -28.60
C HIS A 209 28.33 6.72 -28.12
N PRO A 210 29.42 7.04 -27.40
CA PRO A 210 29.71 8.41 -26.99
C PRO A 210 29.99 9.28 -28.19
N GLY A 211 29.59 10.55 -28.10
CA GLY A 211 29.86 11.62 -29.08
C GLY A 211 30.11 12.92 -28.35
N ASP A 212 30.58 13.97 -29.09
CA ASP A 212 30.99 15.25 -28.51
C ASP A 212 29.85 15.93 -27.69
N ASP A 213 28.57 15.71 -28.09
CA ASP A 213 27.38 16.28 -27.45
C ASP A 213 26.62 15.25 -26.57
N THR A 214 27.28 14.21 -26.13
CA THR A 214 26.63 13.16 -25.28
C THR A 214 27.22 13.08 -23.89
N VAL A 215 26.38 12.69 -22.93
CA VAL A 215 26.79 12.37 -21.56
C VAL A 215 26.40 10.94 -21.23
N PRO A 216 27.15 10.23 -20.37
CA PRO A 216 26.80 8.87 -19.99
C PRO A 216 25.44 8.81 -19.31
N LEU A 217 24.58 7.88 -19.75
CA LEU A 217 23.38 7.48 -19.02
C LEU A 217 23.69 6.20 -18.26
N ILE A 218 23.66 6.29 -16.93
CA ILE A 218 23.93 5.16 -16.04
C ILE A 218 22.60 4.46 -15.76
N TYR A 219 22.55 3.19 -16.11
CA TYR A 219 21.43 2.29 -15.73
C TYR A 219 21.75 1.62 -14.39
N PRO A 220 20.69 1.37 -13.55
CA PRO A 220 20.84 0.63 -12.29
C PRO A 220 21.22 -0.84 -12.52
#